data_8422f12d78aac8578873dd8cc0149a48
#
_entry.id   8422f12d78aac8578873dd8cc0149a48
#
_cell.length_a   1.000
_cell.length_b   1.000
_cell.length_c   1.000
_cell.angle_alpha   90.00
_cell.angle_beta   90.00
_cell.angle_gamma   90.00
#
_symmetry.space_group_name_H-M   'P 1'
#
loop_
_entity.id
_entity.type
_entity.pdbx_description
1 polymer ?
#
loop_
_entity_poly.entity_id
_entity_poly.type
_entity_poly.pdbx_seq_one_letter_code
_entity_poly.pdbx_strand_id
1 'polypeptide(L)'
;MAKLEVVAEMDSVWRQLRASAEAASREEPQLGSQMNAVILSHDDLAGALSFQIARKLADGEMSAMSVREVCLSAFMADPAIVEAAEADLQAVAERDPAIRNLLQPFLYFKGFQALQGWRVAHWLWGRGRETLAFHFQSRISELFQLDIHPAARLGKGLFLDHGTGIVIGETAVVGDDVSMLHGVTLGGTGAERGDRHPKIGKGVLLGAGAKVLGNIAVGDYAKVASGSVVLKDVPSGCTVAGVPARLVNCPTGAEPARTMDHTLAEVVYDFVI
;
A
#
# COMPACT_ATOMS: atom_id res chain seq x y z
N MET A 1 -6.30 18.80 -21.44
CA MET A 1 -7.51 18.17 -20.89
C MET A 1 -7.18 17.25 -19.74
N ALA A 2 -6.26 16.26 -19.84
CA ALA A 2 -5.91 15.36 -18.75
C ALA A 2 -5.52 16.04 -17.41
N LYS A 3 -4.80 17.17 -17.45
CA LYS A 3 -4.37 17.89 -16.23
C LYS A 3 -5.53 18.58 -15.48
N LEU A 4 -6.60 18.96 -16.19
CA LEU A 4 -7.81 19.55 -15.60
C LEU A 4 -8.74 18.48 -15.01
N GLU A 5 -8.78 17.28 -15.60
CA GLU A 5 -9.54 16.15 -15.08
C GLU A 5 -8.93 15.60 -13.80
N VAL A 6 -7.59 15.46 -13.75
CA VAL A 6 -6.84 15.04 -12.54
C VAL A 6 -7.07 16.04 -11.39
N VAL A 7 -7.02 17.36 -11.64
CA VAL A 7 -7.28 18.38 -10.61
C VAL A 7 -8.74 18.32 -10.12
N ALA A 8 -9.70 18.02 -10.99
CA ALA A 8 -11.10 17.90 -10.60
C ALA A 8 -11.40 16.63 -9.77
N GLU A 9 -10.68 15.53 -10.02
CA GLU A 9 -10.75 14.31 -9.21
C GLU A 9 -10.06 14.47 -7.86
N MET A 10 -8.88 15.10 -7.79
CA MET A 10 -8.17 15.43 -6.56
C MET A 10 -9.06 16.27 -5.62
N ASP A 11 -9.70 17.29 -6.16
CA ASP A 11 -10.68 18.13 -5.42
C ASP A 11 -11.88 17.30 -4.90
N SER A 12 -12.16 16.16 -5.54
CA SER A 12 -13.23 15.23 -5.15
C SER A 12 -12.89 14.43 -3.88
N VAL A 13 -11.70 13.83 -3.79
CA VAL A 13 -11.28 13.01 -2.63
C VAL A 13 -11.17 13.87 -1.38
N TRP A 14 -10.50 15.02 -1.47
CA TRP A 14 -10.35 15.93 -0.34
C TRP A 14 -11.70 16.46 0.17
N ARG A 15 -12.61 16.85 -0.73
CA ARG A 15 -13.96 17.29 -0.36
C ARG A 15 -14.77 16.19 0.33
N GLN A 16 -14.71 14.95 -0.15
CA GLN A 16 -15.36 13.81 0.48
C GLN A 16 -14.79 13.52 1.88
N LEU A 17 -13.47 13.61 2.03
CA LEU A 17 -12.80 13.39 3.31
C LEU A 17 -13.23 14.46 4.33
N ARG A 18 -13.26 15.73 3.95
CA ARG A 18 -13.75 16.84 4.81
C ARG A 18 -15.21 16.67 5.20
N ALA A 19 -16.08 16.39 4.24
CA ALA A 19 -17.51 16.17 4.50
C ALA A 19 -17.73 15.02 5.49
N SER A 20 -16.98 13.94 5.33
CA SER A 20 -17.03 12.79 6.25
C SER A 20 -16.52 13.15 7.66
N ALA A 21 -15.47 13.98 7.76
CA ALA A 21 -14.96 14.46 9.05
C ALA A 21 -15.92 15.39 9.76
N GLU A 22 -16.61 16.27 9.01
CA GLU A 22 -17.66 17.14 9.55
C GLU A 22 -18.86 16.34 10.07
N ALA A 23 -19.29 15.32 9.34
CA ALA A 23 -20.37 14.43 9.77
C ALA A 23 -19.97 13.67 11.04
N ALA A 24 -18.80 13.03 11.04
CA ALA A 24 -18.28 12.29 12.20
C ALA A 24 -18.12 13.17 13.45
N SER A 25 -17.70 14.45 13.28
CA SER A 25 -17.58 15.40 14.39
C SER A 25 -18.93 15.77 15.01
N ARG A 26 -20.02 15.78 14.22
CA ARG A 26 -21.39 16.01 14.71
C ARG A 26 -21.99 14.78 15.38
N GLU A 27 -21.75 13.61 14.81
CA GLU A 27 -22.29 12.33 15.29
C GLU A 27 -21.58 11.86 16.57
N GLU A 28 -20.26 12.07 16.66
CA GLU A 28 -19.40 11.67 17.76
C GLU A 28 -18.59 12.88 18.29
N PRO A 29 -19.17 13.74 19.15
CA PRO A 29 -18.48 14.95 19.64
C PRO A 29 -17.15 14.67 20.35
N GLN A 30 -16.97 13.47 20.93
CA GLN A 30 -15.73 13.02 21.55
C GLN A 30 -14.55 12.96 20.56
N LEU A 31 -14.83 12.76 19.28
CA LEU A 31 -13.85 12.75 18.19
C LEU A 31 -13.68 14.12 17.54
N GLY A 32 -14.46 15.13 17.92
CA GLY A 32 -14.45 16.47 17.29
C GLY A 32 -13.06 17.10 17.26
N SER A 33 -12.31 17.04 18.37
CA SER A 33 -10.93 17.55 18.42
C SER A 33 -10.01 16.81 17.46
N GLN A 34 -10.17 15.50 17.31
CA GLN A 34 -9.39 14.70 16.36
C GLN A 34 -9.73 15.06 14.92
N MET A 35 -11.02 15.16 14.58
CA MET A 35 -11.47 15.54 13.22
C MET A 35 -10.93 16.92 12.85
N ASN A 36 -11.02 17.87 13.78
CA ASN A 36 -10.47 19.20 13.55
C ASN A 36 -8.96 19.16 13.34
N ALA A 37 -8.21 18.55 14.25
CA ALA A 37 -6.74 18.57 14.20
C ALA A 37 -6.19 17.83 12.99
N VAL A 38 -6.83 16.72 12.55
CA VAL A 38 -6.29 15.87 11.48
C VAL A 38 -6.77 16.29 10.09
N ILE A 39 -7.98 16.85 9.97
CA ILE A 39 -8.59 17.12 8.67
C ILE A 39 -9.07 18.56 8.55
N LEU A 40 -9.99 19.03 9.45
CA LEU A 40 -10.75 20.24 9.21
C LEU A 40 -9.92 21.53 9.29
N SER A 41 -8.80 21.53 10.04
CA SER A 41 -7.87 22.64 10.16
C SER A 41 -6.86 22.73 8.99
N HIS A 42 -6.94 21.86 8.01
CA HIS A 42 -6.07 21.85 6.83
C HIS A 42 -6.81 22.31 5.58
N ASP A 43 -6.09 22.93 4.66
CA ASP A 43 -6.64 23.45 3.41
C ASP A 43 -6.69 22.37 2.31
N ASP A 44 -5.79 21.36 2.39
CA ASP A 44 -5.62 20.32 1.39
C ASP A 44 -5.23 18.96 2.01
N LEU A 45 -5.22 17.94 1.14
CA LEU A 45 -4.84 16.58 1.53
C LEU A 45 -3.38 16.50 1.98
N ALA A 46 -2.46 17.25 1.38
CA ALA A 46 -1.04 17.25 1.75
C ALA A 46 -0.84 17.68 3.20
N GLY A 47 -1.50 18.76 3.60
CA GLY A 47 -1.49 19.25 4.98
C GLY A 47 -2.05 18.22 5.97
N ALA A 48 -3.21 17.65 5.67
CA ALA A 48 -3.85 16.62 6.51
C ALA A 48 -3.02 15.34 6.59
N LEU A 49 -2.50 14.87 5.46
CA LEU A 49 -1.66 13.67 5.38
C LEU A 49 -0.35 13.84 6.15
N SER A 50 0.31 15.00 5.99
CA SER A 50 1.55 15.32 6.74
C SER A 50 1.32 15.27 8.25
N PHE A 51 0.19 15.82 8.71
CA PHE A 51 -0.18 15.81 10.12
C PHE A 51 -0.50 14.39 10.61
N GLN A 52 -1.27 13.60 9.82
CA GLN A 52 -1.62 12.22 10.19
C GLN A 52 -0.38 11.32 10.28
N ILE A 53 0.55 11.41 9.32
CA ILE A 53 1.82 10.67 9.37
C ILE A 53 2.64 11.10 10.59
N ALA A 54 2.79 12.41 10.81
CA ALA A 54 3.59 12.96 11.89
C ALA A 54 3.09 12.51 13.27
N ARG A 55 1.79 12.60 13.52
CA ARG A 55 1.21 12.18 14.82
C ARG A 55 1.36 10.68 15.09
N LYS A 56 1.52 9.87 14.04
CA LYS A 56 1.71 8.43 14.17
C LYS A 56 3.18 8.06 14.31
N LEU A 57 4.06 8.61 13.47
CA LEU A 57 5.46 8.20 13.43
C LEU A 57 6.36 8.91 14.45
N ALA A 58 5.90 10.00 15.06
CA ALA A 58 6.66 10.67 16.13
C ALA A 58 6.94 9.74 17.30
N ASP A 59 8.10 9.94 17.94
CA ASP A 59 8.56 9.19 19.12
C ASP A 59 9.40 10.08 20.04
N GLY A 60 10.17 9.44 20.94
CA GLY A 60 11.11 10.14 21.82
C GLY A 60 12.32 10.73 21.13
N GLU A 61 12.67 10.22 19.95
CA GLU A 61 13.84 10.65 19.16
C GLU A 61 13.49 11.74 18.15
N MET A 62 12.28 11.69 17.57
CA MET A 62 11.84 12.62 16.54
C MET A 62 10.44 13.18 16.82
N SER A 63 10.35 14.50 17.05
CA SER A 63 9.09 15.17 17.36
C SER A 63 8.10 15.13 16.19
N ALA A 64 6.79 15.23 16.49
CA ALA A 64 5.76 15.30 15.46
C ALA A 64 5.96 16.50 14.51
N MET A 65 6.49 17.62 15.01
CA MET A 65 6.80 18.80 14.19
C MET A 65 7.90 18.46 13.17
N SER A 66 8.98 17.82 13.62
CA SER A 66 10.10 17.43 12.73
C SER A 66 9.67 16.40 11.67
N VAL A 67 8.85 15.40 12.05
CA VAL A 67 8.29 14.44 11.08
C VAL A 67 7.41 15.17 10.05
N ARG A 68 6.56 16.11 10.51
CA ARG A 68 5.69 16.89 9.63
C ARG A 68 6.47 17.74 8.63
N GLU A 69 7.53 18.41 9.07
CA GLU A 69 8.41 19.20 8.19
C GLU A 69 9.04 18.34 7.09
N VAL A 70 9.47 17.12 7.42
CA VAL A 70 9.99 16.16 6.44
C VAL A 70 8.90 15.77 5.43
N CYS A 71 7.69 15.44 5.90
CA CYS A 71 6.57 15.10 5.02
C CYS A 71 6.22 16.24 4.06
N LEU A 72 6.06 17.47 4.58
CA LEU A 72 5.74 18.64 3.76
C LEU A 72 6.85 18.94 2.75
N SER A 73 8.12 18.81 3.14
CA SER A 73 9.25 18.95 2.23
C SER A 73 9.20 17.92 1.09
N ALA A 74 8.82 16.68 1.39
CA ALA A 74 8.65 15.64 0.39
C ALA A 74 7.50 15.97 -0.58
N PHE A 75 6.34 16.34 -0.07
CA PHE A 75 5.13 16.63 -0.85
C PHE A 75 5.28 17.88 -1.73
N MET A 76 5.99 18.90 -1.24
CA MET A 76 6.30 20.10 -2.04
C MET A 76 7.31 19.80 -3.14
N ALA A 77 8.30 18.97 -2.88
CA ALA A 77 9.35 18.64 -3.84
C ALA A 77 8.89 17.59 -4.87
N ASP A 78 7.92 16.77 -4.52
CA ASP A 78 7.36 15.70 -5.38
C ASP A 78 5.85 15.54 -5.13
N PRO A 79 5.01 16.34 -5.82
CA PRO A 79 3.55 16.27 -5.69
C PRO A 79 2.96 14.90 -6.07
N ALA A 80 3.65 14.07 -6.86
CA ALA A 80 3.20 12.74 -7.23
C ALA A 80 3.01 11.82 -6.00
N ILE A 81 3.65 12.13 -4.88
CA ILE A 81 3.45 11.41 -3.61
C ILE A 81 1.99 11.58 -3.13
N VAL A 82 1.46 12.80 -3.18
CA VAL A 82 0.09 13.10 -2.76
C VAL A 82 -0.92 12.54 -3.76
N GLU A 83 -0.64 12.64 -5.07
CA GLU A 83 -1.46 12.00 -6.12
C GLU A 83 -1.53 10.47 -5.93
N ALA A 84 -0.42 9.84 -5.55
CA ALA A 84 -0.40 8.42 -5.26
C ALA A 84 -1.22 8.08 -3.99
N ALA A 85 -1.17 8.92 -2.96
CA ALA A 85 -1.98 8.74 -1.74
C ALA A 85 -3.49 8.82 -2.04
N GLU A 86 -3.91 9.70 -2.93
CA GLU A 86 -5.30 9.79 -3.40
C GLU A 86 -5.72 8.54 -4.15
N ALA A 87 -4.90 8.07 -5.09
CA ALA A 87 -5.14 6.83 -5.82
C ALA A 87 -5.23 5.62 -4.89
N ASP A 88 -4.39 5.57 -3.85
CA ASP A 88 -4.43 4.52 -2.84
C ASP A 88 -5.73 4.58 -2.00
N LEU A 89 -6.21 5.78 -1.63
CA LEU A 89 -7.51 5.95 -0.93
C LEU A 89 -8.68 5.49 -1.80
N GLN A 90 -8.68 5.84 -3.08
CA GLN A 90 -9.69 5.40 -4.04
C GLN A 90 -9.67 3.88 -4.20
N ALA A 91 -8.49 3.29 -4.34
CA ALA A 91 -8.32 1.85 -4.45
C ALA A 91 -8.90 1.10 -3.24
N VAL A 92 -8.68 1.61 -2.02
CA VAL A 92 -9.28 1.03 -0.81
C VAL A 92 -10.80 1.14 -0.87
N ALA A 93 -11.34 2.32 -1.21
CA ALA A 93 -12.78 2.54 -1.26
C ALA A 93 -13.50 1.68 -2.32
N GLU A 94 -12.83 1.42 -3.46
CA GLU A 94 -13.38 0.59 -4.54
C GLU A 94 -13.35 -0.91 -4.22
N ARG A 95 -12.32 -1.36 -3.46
CA ARG A 95 -12.00 -2.79 -3.32
C ARG A 95 -12.40 -3.40 -2.00
N ASP A 96 -12.58 -2.60 -0.94
CA ASP A 96 -13.01 -3.07 0.36
C ASP A 96 -14.50 -2.84 0.56
N PRO A 97 -15.34 -3.90 0.52
CA PRO A 97 -16.79 -3.76 0.69
C PRO A 97 -17.21 -3.29 2.09
N ALA A 98 -16.31 -3.29 3.07
CA ALA A 98 -16.58 -2.80 4.42
C ALA A 98 -16.48 -1.27 4.54
N ILE A 99 -15.90 -0.59 3.54
CA ILE A 99 -15.72 0.86 3.54
C ILE A 99 -17.05 1.58 3.35
N ARG A 100 -17.30 2.55 4.21
CA ARG A 100 -18.48 3.44 4.13
C ARG A 100 -18.11 4.85 3.66
N ASN A 101 -16.89 5.28 3.93
CA ASN A 101 -16.36 6.59 3.53
C ASN A 101 -14.83 6.60 3.60
N LEU A 102 -14.20 7.60 2.99
CA LEU A 102 -12.74 7.74 2.93
C LEU A 102 -12.07 8.06 4.28
N LEU A 103 -12.85 8.49 5.28
CA LEU A 103 -12.34 8.78 6.61
C LEU A 103 -11.80 7.52 7.31
N GLN A 104 -12.44 6.36 7.06
CA GLN A 104 -12.04 5.10 7.66
C GLN A 104 -10.62 4.68 7.26
N PRO A 105 -10.26 4.55 5.97
CA PRO A 105 -8.90 4.20 5.59
C PRO A 105 -7.89 5.29 5.96
N PHE A 106 -8.25 6.56 5.82
CA PHE A 106 -7.35 7.67 6.16
C PHE A 106 -6.92 7.66 7.63
N LEU A 107 -7.86 7.49 8.56
CA LEU A 107 -7.60 7.57 9.99
C LEU A 107 -7.18 6.26 10.65
N TYR A 108 -7.67 5.12 10.14
CA TYR A 108 -7.63 3.88 10.91
C TYR A 108 -6.97 2.69 10.19
N PHE A 109 -6.86 2.70 8.86
CA PHE A 109 -6.27 1.57 8.15
C PHE A 109 -4.75 1.67 8.13
N LYS A 110 -4.12 0.79 8.87
CA LYS A 110 -2.67 0.80 9.04
C LYS A 110 -1.91 0.52 7.74
N GLY A 111 -2.46 -0.28 6.82
CA GLY A 111 -1.88 -0.51 5.51
C GLY A 111 -1.75 0.78 4.70
N PHE A 112 -2.81 1.60 4.66
CA PHE A 112 -2.76 2.91 4.03
C PHE A 112 -1.73 3.83 4.72
N GLN A 113 -1.79 3.95 6.05
CA GLN A 113 -0.89 4.85 6.80
C GLN A 113 0.58 4.45 6.65
N ALA A 114 0.88 3.15 6.70
CA ALA A 114 2.23 2.62 6.51
C ALA A 114 2.76 2.93 5.09
N LEU A 115 1.92 2.75 4.07
CA LEU A 115 2.27 3.03 2.69
C LEU A 115 2.60 4.51 2.48
N GLN A 116 1.81 5.42 3.07
CA GLN A 116 2.09 6.85 2.94
C GLN A 116 3.37 7.27 3.69
N GLY A 117 3.63 6.70 4.86
CA GLY A 117 4.91 6.89 5.56
C GLY A 117 6.10 6.34 4.76
N TRP A 118 5.92 5.17 4.11
CA TRP A 118 6.93 4.60 3.22
C TRP A 118 7.22 5.49 2.00
N ARG A 119 6.22 6.14 1.38
CA ARG A 119 6.45 7.06 0.26
C ARG A 119 7.41 8.20 0.64
N VAL A 120 7.29 8.72 1.87
CA VAL A 120 8.23 9.72 2.41
C VAL A 120 9.62 9.09 2.63
N ALA A 121 9.70 7.88 3.18
CA ALA A 121 10.96 7.16 3.35
C ALA A 121 11.67 6.89 2.01
N HIS A 122 10.92 6.51 0.99
CA HIS A 122 11.43 6.31 -0.37
C HIS A 122 11.97 7.62 -1.00
N TRP A 123 11.26 8.73 -0.81
CA TRP A 123 11.72 10.04 -1.24
C TRP A 123 13.03 10.45 -0.55
N LEU A 124 13.17 10.19 0.75
CA LEU A 124 14.40 10.42 1.50
C LEU A 124 15.56 9.56 0.98
N TRP A 125 15.28 8.27 0.70
CA TRP A 125 16.24 7.34 0.13
C TRP A 125 16.80 7.84 -1.20
N GLY A 126 15.95 8.27 -2.12
CA GLY A 126 16.34 8.84 -3.41
C GLY A 126 17.19 10.11 -3.33
N ARG A 127 17.30 10.71 -2.13
CA ARG A 127 18.14 11.90 -1.83
C ARG A 127 19.37 11.58 -0.99
N GLY A 128 19.71 10.29 -0.82
CA GLY A 128 20.85 9.87 -0.02
C GLY A 128 20.68 10.08 1.49
N ARG A 129 19.47 10.40 1.97
CA ARG A 129 19.16 10.56 3.39
C ARG A 129 18.77 9.20 4.02
N GLU A 130 19.64 8.21 3.82
CA GLU A 130 19.36 6.80 4.13
C GLU A 130 19.07 6.56 5.60
N THR A 131 19.83 7.17 6.50
CA THR A 131 19.63 7.02 7.96
C THR A 131 18.23 7.45 8.38
N LEU A 132 17.73 8.59 7.84
CA LEU A 132 16.39 9.05 8.13
C LEU A 132 15.31 8.19 7.45
N ALA A 133 15.58 7.67 6.25
CA ALA A 133 14.69 6.72 5.59
C ALA A 133 14.53 5.43 6.42
N PHE A 134 15.61 4.91 6.99
CA PHE A 134 15.57 3.75 7.90
C PHE A 134 14.86 4.06 9.22
N HIS A 135 15.00 5.29 9.76
CA HIS A 135 14.22 5.69 10.93
C HIS A 135 12.71 5.61 10.64
N PHE A 136 12.25 6.14 9.48
CA PHE A 136 10.84 6.01 9.05
C PHE A 136 10.44 4.53 8.88
N GLN A 137 11.23 3.71 8.20
CA GLN A 137 10.98 2.27 8.04
C GLN A 137 10.83 1.57 9.40
N SER A 138 11.75 1.82 10.33
CA SER A 138 11.71 1.23 11.67
C SER A 138 10.44 1.60 12.42
N ARG A 139 10.05 2.88 12.40
CA ARG A 139 8.81 3.35 13.04
C ARG A 139 7.55 2.75 12.39
N ILE A 140 7.52 2.63 11.06
CA ILE A 140 6.42 1.99 10.33
C ILE A 140 6.32 0.52 10.72
N SER A 141 7.45 -0.19 10.75
CA SER A 141 7.50 -1.61 11.11
C SER A 141 7.04 -1.84 12.54
N GLU A 142 7.51 -1.04 13.49
CA GLU A 142 7.11 -1.12 14.90
C GLU A 142 5.61 -0.87 15.10
N LEU A 143 5.06 0.21 14.51
CA LEU A 143 3.70 0.65 14.75
C LEU A 143 2.65 -0.12 13.96
N PHE A 144 2.95 -0.39 12.70
CA PHE A 144 1.98 -0.95 11.77
C PHE A 144 2.25 -2.42 11.42
N GLN A 145 3.43 -2.95 11.77
CA GLN A 145 3.86 -4.31 11.45
C GLN A 145 3.94 -4.56 9.92
N LEU A 146 4.33 -3.52 9.19
CA LEU A 146 4.68 -3.62 7.77
C LEU A 146 6.15 -3.23 7.63
N ASP A 147 6.95 -4.12 7.05
CA ASP A 147 8.36 -3.89 6.80
C ASP A 147 8.59 -3.69 5.29
N ILE A 148 8.64 -2.42 4.86
CA ILE A 148 8.83 -2.06 3.46
C ILE A 148 10.15 -1.30 3.35
N HIS A 149 11.12 -1.89 2.64
CA HIS A 149 12.43 -1.26 2.47
C HIS A 149 12.31 0.06 1.69
N PRO A 150 12.96 1.16 2.12
CA PRO A 150 12.86 2.46 1.47
C PRO A 150 13.31 2.47 0.00
N ALA A 151 14.25 1.59 -0.38
CA ALA A 151 14.71 1.45 -1.77
C ALA A 151 13.74 0.71 -2.68
N ALA A 152 12.76 -0.03 -2.15
CA ALA A 152 11.73 -0.71 -2.96
C ALA A 152 10.99 0.31 -3.84
N ARG A 153 10.49 -0.13 -4.97
CA ARG A 153 9.74 0.72 -5.92
C ARG A 153 8.30 0.27 -5.98
N LEU A 154 7.40 1.09 -5.49
CA LEU A 154 5.97 0.80 -5.47
C LEU A 154 5.22 1.85 -6.28
N GLY A 155 4.27 1.40 -7.08
CA GLY A 155 3.35 2.23 -7.85
C GLY A 155 2.28 2.92 -7.02
N LYS A 156 1.15 3.24 -7.62
CA LYS A 156 -0.01 3.90 -7.02
C LYS A 156 -1.28 3.06 -7.20
N GLY A 157 -2.35 3.45 -6.53
CA GLY A 157 -3.59 2.68 -6.51
C GLY A 157 -3.42 1.35 -5.75
N LEU A 158 -2.57 1.34 -4.72
CA LEU A 158 -2.26 0.13 -3.96
C LEU A 158 -3.23 -0.07 -2.80
N PHE A 159 -3.66 -1.32 -2.61
CA PHE A 159 -4.46 -1.69 -1.46
C PHE A 159 -3.70 -2.73 -0.60
N LEU A 160 -3.23 -2.30 0.58
CA LEU A 160 -2.58 -3.17 1.57
C LEU A 160 -3.63 -3.56 2.63
N ASP A 161 -4.39 -4.62 2.35
CA ASP A 161 -5.51 -5.04 3.19
C ASP A 161 -5.01 -5.69 4.49
N HIS A 162 -5.52 -5.19 5.63
CA HIS A 162 -5.05 -5.49 6.99
C HIS A 162 -3.57 -5.20 7.24
N GLY A 163 -2.70 -5.41 6.29
CA GLY A 163 -1.29 -5.06 6.23
C GLY A 163 -0.35 -5.82 7.17
N THR A 164 -0.81 -6.37 8.29
CA THR A 164 0.04 -7.04 9.29
C THR A 164 0.97 -8.07 8.67
N GLY A 165 2.28 -7.95 8.92
CA GLY A 165 3.27 -8.92 8.48
C GLY A 165 3.59 -8.87 6.99
N ILE A 166 3.23 -7.79 6.29
CA ILE A 166 3.73 -7.55 4.93
C ILE A 166 5.22 -7.21 5.01
N VAL A 167 6.02 -7.89 4.19
CA VAL A 167 7.46 -7.63 4.04
C VAL A 167 7.78 -7.41 2.57
N ILE A 168 8.38 -6.26 2.24
CA ILE A 168 8.80 -5.91 0.87
C ILE A 168 10.28 -5.55 0.89
N GLY A 169 11.10 -6.38 0.25
CA GLY A 169 12.56 -6.26 0.25
C GLY A 169 13.09 -5.16 -0.66
N GLU A 170 14.36 -4.84 -0.48
CA GLU A 170 15.10 -3.70 -1.04
C GLU A 170 14.92 -3.49 -2.56
N THR A 171 15.05 -4.53 -3.35
CA THR A 171 15.02 -4.44 -4.82
C THR A 171 13.67 -4.87 -5.41
N ALA A 172 12.64 -5.03 -4.58
CA ALA A 172 11.30 -5.36 -5.04
C ALA A 172 10.70 -4.22 -5.88
N VAL A 173 9.91 -4.62 -6.87
CA VAL A 173 9.12 -3.69 -7.69
C VAL A 173 7.67 -4.13 -7.63
N VAL A 174 6.78 -3.19 -7.40
CA VAL A 174 5.33 -3.40 -7.37
C VAL A 174 4.69 -2.39 -8.32
N GLY A 175 3.97 -2.87 -9.31
CA GLY A 175 3.25 -2.06 -10.28
C GLY A 175 2.04 -1.34 -9.68
N ASP A 176 1.35 -0.56 -10.50
CA ASP A 176 0.13 0.12 -10.11
C ASP A 176 -1.02 -0.86 -9.87
N ASP A 177 -2.01 -0.42 -9.12
CA ASP A 177 -3.27 -1.11 -8.89
C ASP A 177 -3.14 -2.51 -8.26
N VAL A 178 -2.06 -2.77 -7.54
CA VAL A 178 -1.85 -4.05 -6.85
C VAL A 178 -2.62 -4.10 -5.53
N SER A 179 -3.21 -5.26 -5.22
CA SER A 179 -3.80 -5.56 -3.91
C SER A 179 -3.00 -6.65 -3.20
N MET A 180 -2.65 -6.39 -1.94
CA MET A 180 -1.92 -7.33 -1.07
C MET A 180 -2.65 -7.50 0.25
N LEU A 181 -2.84 -8.75 0.67
CA LEU A 181 -3.36 -9.04 1.99
C LEU A 181 -2.22 -9.18 3.02
N HIS A 182 -2.60 -9.29 4.28
CA HIS A 182 -1.67 -9.48 5.39
C HIS A 182 -0.71 -10.68 5.17
N GLY A 183 0.48 -10.58 5.75
CA GLY A 183 1.46 -11.65 5.71
C GLY A 183 2.12 -11.93 4.35
N VAL A 184 1.88 -11.10 3.34
CA VAL A 184 2.58 -11.20 2.05
C VAL A 184 4.05 -10.90 2.22
N THR A 185 4.91 -11.69 1.58
CA THR A 185 6.36 -11.45 1.56
C THR A 185 6.87 -11.39 0.12
N LEU A 186 7.52 -10.28 -0.23
CA LEU A 186 8.30 -10.12 -1.45
C LEU A 186 9.78 -10.18 -1.05
N GLY A 187 10.31 -11.41 -0.94
CA GLY A 187 11.61 -11.70 -0.34
C GLY A 187 12.68 -12.10 -1.34
N GLY A 188 13.95 -11.99 -0.95
CA GLY A 188 15.07 -12.59 -1.66
C GLY A 188 15.26 -14.05 -1.27
N THR A 189 16.19 -14.74 -1.97
CA THR A 189 16.58 -16.12 -1.65
C THR A 189 17.65 -16.20 -0.56
N GLY A 190 18.15 -15.07 -0.07
CA GLY A 190 19.09 -14.96 1.06
C GLY A 190 20.58 -15.04 0.69
N ALA A 191 20.95 -15.60 -0.47
CA ALA A 191 22.35 -15.83 -0.82
C ALA A 191 22.95 -14.77 -1.76
N GLU A 192 22.13 -14.00 -2.45
CA GLU A 192 22.58 -13.10 -3.53
C GLU A 192 22.61 -11.64 -3.06
N ARG A 193 23.57 -10.88 -3.60
CA ARG A 193 23.63 -9.42 -3.49
C ARG A 193 23.07 -8.81 -4.78
N GLY A 194 22.62 -7.56 -4.72
CA GLY A 194 22.07 -6.84 -5.87
C GLY A 194 20.58 -7.11 -6.08
N ASP A 195 20.14 -7.24 -7.32
CA ASP A 195 18.73 -7.41 -7.68
C ASP A 195 18.24 -8.83 -7.38
N ARG A 196 17.54 -9.01 -6.25
CA ARG A 196 17.20 -10.32 -5.68
C ARG A 196 15.74 -10.47 -5.23
N HIS A 197 14.91 -9.44 -5.45
CA HIS A 197 13.52 -9.44 -5.00
C HIS A 197 12.54 -9.45 -6.16
N PRO A 198 11.29 -9.87 -5.93
CA PRO A 198 10.28 -10.01 -6.97
C PRO A 198 9.91 -8.72 -7.71
N LYS A 199 9.45 -8.91 -8.96
CA LYS A 199 8.86 -7.87 -9.81
C LYS A 199 7.38 -8.20 -10.01
N ILE A 200 6.52 -7.45 -9.34
CA ILE A 200 5.07 -7.62 -9.37
C ILE A 200 4.49 -6.65 -10.39
N GLY A 201 3.78 -7.18 -11.36
CA GLY A 201 3.12 -6.41 -12.42
C GLY A 201 1.90 -5.62 -11.93
N LYS A 202 1.27 -4.90 -12.85
CA LYS A 202 0.07 -4.10 -12.61
C LYS A 202 -1.14 -4.99 -12.28
N GLY A 203 -2.01 -4.54 -11.38
CA GLY A 203 -3.29 -5.18 -11.11
C GLY A 203 -3.20 -6.60 -10.52
N VAL A 204 -2.05 -6.97 -9.97
CA VAL A 204 -1.82 -8.28 -9.35
C VAL A 204 -2.51 -8.37 -7.99
N LEU A 205 -3.15 -9.52 -7.71
CA LEU A 205 -3.69 -9.86 -6.40
C LEU A 205 -2.75 -10.85 -5.69
N LEU A 206 -2.23 -10.43 -4.52
CA LEU A 206 -1.45 -11.29 -3.63
C LEU A 206 -2.30 -11.68 -2.41
N GLY A 207 -2.72 -12.93 -2.35
CA GLY A 207 -3.56 -13.46 -1.27
C GLY A 207 -2.84 -13.51 0.08
N ALA A 208 -3.62 -13.64 1.16
CA ALA A 208 -3.10 -13.64 2.52
C ALA A 208 -1.98 -14.68 2.71
N GLY A 209 -0.86 -14.24 3.30
CA GLY A 209 0.27 -15.11 3.57
C GLY A 209 1.06 -15.59 2.35
N ALA A 210 0.79 -15.11 1.15
CA ALA A 210 1.56 -15.47 -0.04
C ALA A 210 3.03 -15.05 0.09
N LYS A 211 3.94 -15.92 -0.34
CA LYS A 211 5.39 -15.69 -0.36
C LYS A 211 5.88 -15.74 -1.80
N VAL A 212 6.46 -14.65 -2.29
CA VAL A 212 7.11 -14.59 -3.60
C VAL A 212 8.60 -14.38 -3.34
N LEU A 213 9.43 -15.33 -3.75
CA LEU A 213 10.82 -15.37 -3.32
C LEU A 213 11.78 -15.43 -4.53
N GLY A 214 12.76 -14.55 -4.51
CA GLY A 214 13.79 -14.44 -5.56
C GLY A 214 13.48 -13.34 -6.58
N ASN A 215 14.44 -13.11 -7.47
CA ASN A 215 14.27 -12.16 -8.59
C ASN A 215 13.42 -12.80 -9.71
N ILE A 216 12.13 -12.92 -9.45
CA ILE A 216 11.15 -13.51 -10.36
C ILE A 216 10.06 -12.50 -10.70
N ALA A 217 9.42 -12.70 -11.85
CA ALA A 217 8.33 -11.86 -12.32
C ALA A 217 6.96 -12.48 -12.03
N VAL A 218 6.03 -11.69 -11.49
CA VAL A 218 4.61 -11.99 -11.47
C VAL A 218 3.94 -11.03 -12.45
N GLY A 219 3.47 -11.56 -13.57
CA GLY A 219 2.95 -10.77 -14.68
C GLY A 219 1.67 -10.00 -14.35
N ASP A 220 1.36 -9.00 -15.15
CA ASP A 220 0.20 -8.13 -14.96
C ASP A 220 -1.10 -8.93 -14.79
N TYR A 221 -1.95 -8.48 -13.88
CA TYR A 221 -3.25 -9.10 -13.59
C TYR A 221 -3.18 -10.57 -13.16
N ALA A 222 -2.02 -11.04 -12.73
CA ALA A 222 -1.89 -12.37 -12.15
C ALA A 222 -2.49 -12.41 -10.73
N LYS A 223 -2.83 -13.63 -10.30
CA LYS A 223 -3.36 -13.90 -8.95
C LYS A 223 -2.49 -14.95 -8.27
N VAL A 224 -1.99 -14.61 -7.09
CA VAL A 224 -1.31 -15.55 -6.20
C VAL A 224 -2.28 -15.90 -5.07
N ALA A 225 -2.68 -17.15 -4.98
CA ALA A 225 -3.62 -17.61 -3.96
C ALA A 225 -3.03 -17.52 -2.54
N SER A 226 -3.90 -17.41 -1.54
CA SER A 226 -3.50 -17.34 -0.14
C SER A 226 -2.62 -18.52 0.27
N GLY A 227 -1.58 -18.25 1.08
CA GLY A 227 -0.65 -19.26 1.59
C GLY A 227 0.32 -19.85 0.56
N SER A 228 0.31 -19.38 -0.68
CA SER A 228 1.16 -19.92 -1.75
C SER A 228 2.61 -19.49 -1.62
N VAL A 229 3.54 -20.34 -2.05
CA VAL A 229 4.97 -20.05 -2.13
C VAL A 229 5.41 -20.07 -3.58
N VAL A 230 5.64 -18.90 -4.16
CA VAL A 230 6.00 -18.69 -5.57
C VAL A 230 7.51 -18.61 -5.68
N LEU A 231 8.08 -19.52 -6.49
CA LEU A 231 9.53 -19.67 -6.70
C LEU A 231 9.93 -19.58 -8.18
N LYS A 232 8.97 -19.31 -9.07
CA LYS A 232 9.17 -19.18 -10.53
C LYS A 232 8.26 -18.08 -11.06
N ASP A 233 8.60 -17.56 -12.23
CA ASP A 233 7.80 -16.58 -12.94
C ASP A 233 6.35 -17.04 -13.11
N VAL A 234 5.43 -16.06 -12.96
CA VAL A 234 3.99 -16.25 -13.17
C VAL A 234 3.57 -15.46 -14.41
N PRO A 235 2.97 -16.10 -15.42
CA PRO A 235 2.51 -15.38 -16.61
C PRO A 235 1.38 -14.38 -16.28
N SER A 236 1.24 -13.33 -17.10
CA SER A 236 0.17 -12.34 -16.97
C SER A 236 -1.22 -12.99 -17.03
N GLY A 237 -2.14 -12.51 -16.21
CA GLY A 237 -3.52 -12.99 -16.13
C GLY A 237 -3.69 -14.38 -15.54
N CYS A 238 -2.62 -15.03 -15.11
CA CYS A 238 -2.69 -16.40 -14.59
C CYS A 238 -2.81 -16.44 -13.06
N THR A 239 -3.48 -17.48 -12.59
CA THR A 239 -3.60 -17.81 -11.16
C THR A 239 -2.63 -18.94 -10.81
N VAL A 240 -1.89 -18.76 -9.71
CA VAL A 240 -1.03 -19.78 -9.13
C VAL A 240 -1.41 -20.05 -7.67
N ALA A 241 -1.28 -21.32 -7.24
CA ALA A 241 -1.61 -21.76 -5.89
C ALA A 241 -0.68 -22.87 -5.40
N GLY A 242 -0.54 -23.00 -4.07
CA GLY A 242 0.13 -24.12 -3.39
C GLY A 242 1.57 -23.86 -2.95
N VAL A 243 2.22 -24.88 -2.38
CA VAL A 243 3.59 -24.87 -1.86
C VAL A 243 4.37 -26.09 -2.36
N PRO A 244 5.27 -25.90 -3.35
CA PRO A 244 5.48 -24.70 -4.15
C PRO A 244 4.29 -24.43 -5.08
N ALA A 245 4.09 -23.15 -5.42
CA ALA A 245 2.96 -22.73 -6.25
C ALA A 245 3.02 -23.36 -7.67
N ARG A 246 1.87 -23.72 -8.18
CA ARG A 246 1.64 -24.25 -9.52
C ARG A 246 0.56 -23.44 -10.23
N LEU A 247 0.59 -23.44 -11.53
CA LEU A 247 -0.42 -22.82 -12.37
C LEU A 247 -1.77 -23.52 -12.18
N VAL A 248 -2.81 -22.75 -11.91
CA VAL A 248 -4.20 -23.23 -11.75
C VAL A 248 -4.97 -22.98 -13.04
N ASN A 249 -5.05 -21.72 -13.46
CA ASN A 249 -5.74 -21.30 -14.68
C ASN A 249 -5.21 -19.93 -15.17
N CYS A 250 -5.63 -19.53 -16.37
CA CYS A 250 -5.32 -18.22 -16.95
C CYS A 250 -6.59 -17.61 -17.57
N PRO A 251 -7.50 -17.08 -16.76
CA PRO A 251 -8.73 -16.48 -17.28
C PRO A 251 -8.44 -15.21 -18.07
N THR A 252 -9.15 -15.01 -19.20
CA THR A 252 -9.02 -13.80 -20.01
C THR A 252 -9.80 -12.64 -19.39
N GLY A 253 -9.19 -11.44 -19.36
CA GLY A 253 -9.85 -10.20 -18.92
C GLY A 253 -10.15 -10.12 -17.42
N ALA A 254 -9.53 -10.94 -16.58
CA ALA A 254 -9.69 -10.86 -15.14
C ALA A 254 -8.93 -9.65 -14.58
N GLU A 255 -9.55 -8.95 -13.64
CA GLU A 255 -8.96 -7.85 -12.85
C GLU A 255 -8.91 -8.26 -11.35
N PRO A 256 -8.06 -9.22 -10.96
CA PRO A 256 -8.14 -9.86 -9.65
C PRO A 256 -7.91 -8.88 -8.49
N ALA A 257 -7.02 -7.91 -8.64
CA ALA A 257 -6.76 -6.91 -7.62
C ALA A 257 -7.96 -5.99 -7.39
N ARG A 258 -8.76 -5.72 -8.42
CA ARG A 258 -9.93 -4.85 -8.34
C ARG A 258 -11.15 -5.57 -7.78
N THR A 259 -11.38 -6.79 -8.25
CA THR A 259 -12.53 -7.58 -7.83
C THR A 259 -12.35 -8.20 -6.45
N MET A 260 -11.12 -8.30 -5.95
CA MET A 260 -10.75 -8.97 -4.70
C MET A 260 -11.30 -10.39 -4.62
N ASP A 261 -11.46 -11.06 -5.77
CA ASP A 261 -11.94 -12.44 -5.84
C ASP A 261 -10.84 -13.42 -5.44
N HIS A 262 -10.98 -14.02 -4.26
CA HIS A 262 -10.06 -15.01 -3.71
C HIS A 262 -10.44 -16.45 -4.03
N THR A 263 -11.54 -16.68 -4.76
CA THR A 263 -11.97 -18.03 -5.11
C THR A 263 -10.98 -18.68 -6.06
N LEU A 264 -10.74 -19.95 -5.88
CA LEU A 264 -9.99 -20.77 -6.84
C LEU A 264 -11.02 -21.59 -7.62
N ALA A 265 -10.83 -21.71 -8.95
CA ALA A 265 -11.54 -22.75 -9.70
C ALA A 265 -11.27 -24.09 -9.01
N GLU A 266 -12.27 -24.98 -8.95
CA GLU A 266 -12.13 -26.28 -8.29
C GLU A 266 -10.86 -26.97 -8.77
N VAL A 267 -9.85 -26.98 -7.93
CA VAL A 267 -8.65 -27.77 -8.14
C VAL A 267 -9.00 -29.16 -7.65
N VAL A 268 -9.29 -30.06 -8.58
CA VAL A 268 -9.36 -31.50 -8.27
C VAL A 268 -7.96 -31.91 -7.86
N TYR A 269 -7.71 -32.00 -6.55
CA TYR A 269 -6.49 -32.61 -6.05
C TYR A 269 -6.65 -34.13 -6.29
N ASP A 270 -6.09 -34.64 -7.37
CA ASP A 270 -5.80 -36.07 -7.49
C ASP A 270 -4.71 -36.38 -6.45
N PHE A 271 -5.14 -36.73 -5.25
CA PHE A 271 -4.27 -37.41 -4.30
C PHE A 271 -4.07 -38.82 -4.81
N VAL A 272 -3.06 -39.04 -5.61
CA VAL A 272 -2.54 -40.39 -5.83
C VAL A 272 -1.82 -40.77 -4.55
N ILE A 273 -2.47 -41.62 -3.75
CA ILE A 273 -1.88 -42.27 -2.57
C ILE A 273 -0.97 -43.39 -3.05
#